data_a77cf6149eb31a0bb61ef2f5b1663ab3
#
_entry.id   a77cf6149eb31a0bb61ef2f5b1663ab3
#
_cell.length_a   1.000
_cell.length_b   1.000
_cell.length_c   1.000
_cell.angle_alpha   90.00
_cell.angle_beta   90.00
_cell.angle_gamma   90.00
#
_symmetry.space_group_name_H-M   'P 1'
#
loop_
_entity.id
_entity.type
_entity.pdbx_description
1 polymer ?
#
loop_
_entity_poly.entity_id
_entity_poly.type
_entity_poly.pdbx_seq_one_letter_code
_entity_poly.pdbx_strand_id
1 'polypeptide(L)'
;MRHTSSFVTLLCAALLALLVSACGGGGGGSGGSSSSSSSGTTSLSAGPTVTNTSPSPQVVAANAVRVTVDSGVSNVPNMPFVSITICAPGTSECQTIDHILVDTGSWGVRVFASQLPAAMALPQQKDASGHLVAECMQFFDGYTWGSVKLADLQIAGEKAASLPIQVIDPNYASVPSDCASVGASRNTPGTLQANGILGIGVFKHDCGANCVQQAVAGTYYGCSGTTCTSIPLAEALQVANPIPYFATDNNGSMLSLPTVSGGAQSVSGQLVFGIGTQTNNALGSAQVIGVSPSNGTFTTVQNGTTYSSSILDSGSTGLFFQTSVMPACASPNSAYYCPASTESLSAMIQGVNGTTSAVSFSVGNATTISQTYSGDSALPLLAGPAFVTSSIFDWGLPFFYGRNVYAAVEQQTTPGGTGPYVAY
;
A
#
# COMPACT_ATOMS: atom_id res chain seq x y z
N MET A 1 -14.42 30.68 -27.84
CA MET A 1 -13.72 30.95 -26.58
C MET A 1 -12.83 29.77 -26.32
N ARG A 2 -11.52 29.96 -26.37
CA ARG A 2 -10.53 28.88 -26.28
C ARG A 2 -10.22 28.64 -24.80
N HIS A 3 -10.51 27.46 -24.26
CA HIS A 3 -9.99 27.01 -22.98
C HIS A 3 -8.68 26.27 -23.23
N THR A 4 -7.59 26.89 -22.85
CA THR A 4 -6.25 26.28 -22.81
C THR A 4 -6.14 25.45 -21.54
N SER A 5 -6.08 24.14 -21.70
CA SER A 5 -5.73 23.18 -20.63
C SER A 5 -4.20 23.18 -20.48
N SER A 6 -3.71 23.72 -19.38
CA SER A 6 -2.27 23.67 -19.06
C SER A 6 -1.94 22.30 -18.44
N PHE A 7 -1.28 21.45 -19.22
CA PHE A 7 -0.59 20.27 -18.67
C PHE A 7 0.72 20.74 -18.02
N VAL A 8 0.87 20.42 -16.75
CA VAL A 8 2.15 20.62 -16.03
C VAL A 8 3.09 19.50 -16.44
N THR A 9 4.03 19.84 -17.31
CA THR A 9 5.18 18.98 -17.65
C THR A 9 6.19 19.10 -16.52
N LEU A 10 6.37 18.05 -15.72
CA LEU A 10 7.43 18.00 -14.69
C LEU A 10 8.76 17.64 -15.34
N LEU A 11 9.72 18.56 -15.26
CA LEU A 11 11.13 18.32 -15.54
C LEU A 11 11.77 17.65 -14.30
N CYS A 12 12.21 16.41 -14.42
CA CYS A 12 13.06 15.77 -13.41
C CYS A 12 14.53 16.08 -13.69
N ALA A 13 15.17 16.77 -12.74
CA ALA A 13 16.62 16.93 -12.71
C ALA A 13 17.24 15.75 -11.95
N ALA A 14 18.15 15.03 -12.63
CA ALA A 14 18.91 13.93 -12.08
C ALA A 14 19.98 14.41 -11.10
N LEU A 15 20.10 13.74 -9.95
CA LEU A 15 21.26 13.79 -9.08
C LEU A 15 21.83 12.38 -8.89
N LEU A 16 23.07 12.21 -9.38
CA LEU A 16 23.91 11.04 -9.22
C LEU A 16 24.27 10.83 -7.74
N ALA A 17 24.10 9.63 -7.22
CA ALA A 17 24.71 9.22 -5.96
C ALA A 17 25.78 8.15 -6.22
N LEU A 18 26.99 8.47 -5.77
CA LEU A 18 28.19 7.64 -5.85
C LEU A 18 28.15 6.51 -4.80
N LEU A 19 28.46 5.30 -5.26
CA LEU A 19 28.73 4.14 -4.45
C LEU A 19 30.16 4.22 -3.87
N VAL A 20 30.32 3.98 -2.58
CA VAL A 20 31.61 3.61 -1.99
C VAL A 20 31.43 2.35 -1.16
N SER A 21 32.03 1.26 -1.65
CA SER A 21 32.25 0.00 -0.94
C SER A 21 33.43 0.14 0.01
N ALA A 22 33.31 -0.35 1.24
CA ALA A 22 34.48 -0.66 2.06
C ALA A 22 34.27 -1.97 2.81
N CYS A 23 35.16 -2.89 2.52
CA CYS A 23 35.33 -4.22 3.10
C CYS A 23 36.46 -4.18 4.13
N GLY A 24 36.41 -5.01 5.18
CA GLY A 24 37.50 -5.29 6.11
C GLY A 24 36.95 -5.56 7.51
N GLY A 25 37.09 -6.65 8.22
CA GLY A 25 38.03 -7.70 8.20
C GLY A 25 38.68 -7.89 9.59
N GLY A 26 38.42 -9.06 10.27
CA GLY A 26 39.33 -9.68 11.23
C GLY A 26 39.18 -9.33 12.72
N GLY A 27 38.91 -10.24 13.60
CA GLY A 27 39.63 -11.29 14.19
C GLY A 27 39.62 -11.19 15.69
N GLY A 28 39.14 -12.14 16.43
CA GLY A 28 39.83 -13.12 17.22
C GLY A 28 40.14 -12.76 18.70
N GLY A 29 39.79 -13.68 19.63
CA GLY A 29 40.49 -13.79 20.90
C GLY A 29 39.64 -14.20 22.09
N SER A 30 39.77 -15.43 22.40
CA SER A 30 39.36 -16.24 23.54
C SER A 30 39.83 -15.76 24.93
N GLY A 31 39.16 -16.23 25.98
CA GLY A 31 39.72 -16.29 27.33
C GLY A 31 38.66 -16.40 28.41
N GLY A 32 38.53 -17.56 28.95
CA GLY A 32 37.72 -18.03 30.03
C GLY A 32 38.21 -17.65 31.42
N SER A 33 37.40 -17.84 32.38
CA SER A 33 37.66 -18.61 33.62
C SER A 33 36.52 -18.44 34.61
N SER A 34 36.16 -19.55 35.14
CA SER A 34 35.27 -19.89 36.22
C SER A 34 35.68 -19.29 37.58
N SER A 35 34.68 -19.00 38.44
CA SER A 35 34.78 -19.33 39.86
C SER A 35 33.40 -19.36 40.53
N SER A 36 33.25 -20.35 41.34
CA SER A 36 32.13 -20.88 42.09
C SER A 36 31.87 -20.16 43.42
N SER A 37 30.67 -20.49 43.93
CA SER A 37 30.20 -20.53 45.35
C SER A 37 29.52 -19.25 45.83
N SER A 38 28.37 -19.27 46.51
CA SER A 38 27.82 -20.16 47.52
C SER A 38 26.37 -19.84 47.84
N SER A 39 25.66 -20.83 48.33
CA SER A 39 24.32 -20.92 48.85
C SER A 39 23.82 -19.78 49.75
N GLY A 40 22.58 -19.36 49.52
CA GLY A 40 21.75 -18.65 50.46
C GLY A 40 20.26 -18.90 50.14
N THR A 41 19.66 -19.86 50.87
CA THR A 41 18.25 -20.17 50.84
C THR A 41 17.47 -19.07 51.51
N THR A 42 16.65 -18.34 50.75
CA THR A 42 15.52 -17.61 51.26
C THR A 42 14.29 -17.95 50.45
N SER A 43 13.35 -18.61 51.08
CA SER A 43 12.00 -18.91 50.54
C SER A 43 11.28 -17.63 50.29
N LEU A 44 10.96 -17.34 49.03
CA LEU A 44 10.03 -16.29 48.58
C LEU A 44 8.75 -16.93 48.06
N SER A 45 7.67 -16.48 48.63
CA SER A 45 6.27 -16.72 48.32
C SER A 45 6.00 -16.83 46.84
N ALA A 46 5.26 -17.84 46.40
CA ALA A 46 4.73 -18.01 45.04
C ALA A 46 3.91 -16.79 44.60
N GLY A 47 4.45 -16.00 43.69
CA GLY A 47 3.69 -15.01 42.97
C GLY A 47 2.70 -15.67 41.99
N PRO A 48 1.66 -14.97 41.54
CA PRO A 48 0.65 -15.54 40.69
C PRO A 48 1.23 -16.04 39.38
N THR A 49 0.93 -17.32 39.09
CA THR A 49 1.25 -17.96 37.82
C THR A 49 0.60 -17.20 36.68
N VAL A 50 1.38 -16.47 35.87
CA VAL A 50 0.90 -15.94 34.60
C VAL A 50 0.71 -17.13 33.68
N THR A 51 -0.54 -17.56 33.51
CA THR A 51 -0.91 -18.50 32.47
C THR A 51 -0.77 -17.76 31.15
N ASN A 52 0.26 -18.10 30.38
CA ASN A 52 0.36 -17.77 28.95
C ASN A 52 -0.78 -18.51 28.23
N THR A 53 -1.95 -17.91 28.18
CA THR A 53 -2.99 -18.30 27.23
C THR A 53 -2.50 -17.86 25.85
N SER A 54 -2.02 -18.81 25.05
CA SER A 54 -1.90 -18.62 23.60
C SER A 54 -3.23 -18.04 23.09
N PRO A 55 -3.22 -16.95 22.33
CA PRO A 55 -4.46 -16.41 21.80
C PRO A 55 -5.13 -17.52 20.98
N SER A 56 -6.35 -17.84 21.36
CA SER A 56 -7.23 -18.73 20.59
C SER A 56 -7.26 -18.22 19.15
N PRO A 57 -7.19 -19.07 18.11
CA PRO A 57 -7.29 -18.59 16.73
C PRO A 57 -8.61 -17.82 16.60
N GLN A 58 -8.50 -16.51 16.38
CA GLN A 58 -9.68 -15.69 16.09
C GLN A 58 -10.28 -16.24 14.80
N VAL A 59 -11.53 -16.71 14.88
CA VAL A 59 -12.30 -17.07 13.69
C VAL A 59 -12.54 -15.78 12.94
N VAL A 60 -11.87 -15.61 11.82
CA VAL A 60 -12.06 -14.48 10.91
C VAL A 60 -13.38 -14.69 10.22
N ALA A 61 -14.25 -13.66 10.14
CA ALA A 61 -15.52 -13.75 9.41
C ALA A 61 -15.29 -14.09 7.94
N ALA A 62 -16.31 -14.67 7.28
CA ALA A 62 -16.18 -15.13 5.89
C ALA A 62 -15.78 -14.00 4.90
N ASN A 63 -16.19 -12.75 5.18
CA ASN A 63 -15.82 -11.57 4.39
C ASN A 63 -14.58 -10.84 4.90
N ALA A 64 -13.74 -11.47 5.72
CA ALA A 64 -12.58 -10.83 6.32
C ALA A 64 -11.33 -11.70 6.18
N VAL A 65 -10.18 -11.06 6.07
CA VAL A 65 -8.86 -11.70 6.09
C VAL A 65 -7.96 -11.00 7.11
N ARG A 66 -7.07 -11.76 7.72
CA ARG A 66 -6.05 -11.22 8.62
C ARG A 66 -5.09 -10.34 7.82
N VAL A 67 -4.82 -9.14 8.32
CA VAL A 67 -3.72 -8.27 7.88
C VAL A 67 -2.60 -8.36 8.90
N THR A 68 -1.37 -8.50 8.44
CA THR A 68 -0.19 -8.48 9.31
C THR A 68 0.74 -7.36 8.86
N VAL A 69 1.16 -6.51 9.78
CA VAL A 69 2.28 -5.60 9.60
C VAL A 69 3.48 -6.27 10.26
N ASP A 70 4.44 -6.71 9.48
CA ASP A 70 5.63 -7.44 9.94
C ASP A 70 6.87 -7.05 9.10
N SER A 71 7.98 -7.76 9.27
CA SER A 71 9.23 -7.49 8.56
C SER A 71 9.17 -7.74 7.04
N GLY A 72 8.10 -8.39 6.55
CA GLY A 72 7.84 -8.63 5.14
C GLY A 72 9.03 -9.18 4.35
N VAL A 73 9.10 -8.78 3.09
CA VAL A 73 10.14 -9.23 2.14
C VAL A 73 11.47 -8.50 2.35
N SER A 74 11.47 -7.28 2.90
CA SER A 74 12.64 -6.39 2.88
C SER A 74 12.90 -5.62 4.18
N ASN A 75 12.28 -6.01 5.29
CA ASN A 75 12.39 -5.35 6.60
C ASN A 75 12.03 -3.84 6.56
N VAL A 76 11.05 -3.47 5.74
CA VAL A 76 10.53 -2.10 5.69
C VAL A 76 9.36 -1.99 6.65
N PRO A 77 9.36 -1.00 7.55
CA PRO A 77 8.27 -0.84 8.51
C PRO A 77 6.99 -0.32 7.85
N ASN A 78 5.88 -0.51 8.56
CA ASN A 78 4.57 0.03 8.19
C ASN A 78 4.07 -0.47 6.82
N MET A 79 4.24 -1.75 6.54
CA MET A 79 3.68 -2.40 5.36
C MET A 79 2.62 -3.43 5.78
N PRO A 80 1.35 -3.25 5.44
CA PRO A 80 0.27 -4.18 5.77
C PRO A 80 0.15 -5.27 4.70
N PHE A 81 0.24 -6.52 5.10
CA PHE A 81 0.23 -7.68 4.19
C PHE A 81 -0.97 -8.59 4.40
N VAL A 82 -1.41 -9.20 3.30
CA VAL A 82 -2.38 -10.29 3.25
C VAL A 82 -1.86 -11.43 2.39
N SER A 83 -2.53 -12.59 2.44
CA SER A 83 -2.38 -13.65 1.45
C SER A 83 -3.58 -13.64 0.50
N ILE A 84 -3.30 -13.80 -0.80
CA ILE A 84 -4.33 -13.97 -1.84
C ILE A 84 -4.09 -15.29 -2.57
N THR A 85 -5.14 -15.84 -3.17
CA THR A 85 -5.01 -17.01 -4.05
C THR A 85 -5.35 -16.61 -5.49
N ILE A 86 -4.42 -16.86 -6.40
CA ILE A 86 -4.57 -16.65 -7.84
C ILE A 86 -4.76 -18.00 -8.50
N CYS A 87 -5.79 -18.13 -9.33
CA CYS A 87 -6.08 -19.36 -10.08
C CYS A 87 -6.16 -19.08 -11.59
N ALA A 88 -5.84 -20.07 -12.41
CA ALA A 88 -6.19 -20.04 -13.82
C ALA A 88 -7.72 -20.04 -13.96
N PRO A 89 -8.31 -19.12 -14.77
CA PRO A 89 -9.76 -18.91 -14.79
C PRO A 89 -10.57 -20.18 -15.05
N GLY A 90 -11.53 -20.46 -14.18
CA GLY A 90 -12.43 -21.61 -14.29
C GLY A 90 -11.78 -22.95 -13.98
N THR A 91 -10.57 -22.97 -13.42
CA THR A 91 -9.85 -24.21 -13.06
C THR A 91 -9.58 -24.29 -11.57
N SER A 92 -9.00 -25.41 -11.12
CA SER A 92 -8.47 -25.60 -9.77
C SER A 92 -6.95 -25.40 -9.69
N GLU A 93 -6.29 -24.95 -10.77
CA GLU A 93 -4.86 -24.60 -10.75
C GLU A 93 -4.69 -23.27 -10.06
N CYS A 94 -4.32 -23.30 -8.80
CA CYS A 94 -4.23 -22.13 -7.93
C CYS A 94 -2.88 -22.03 -7.23
N GLN A 95 -2.46 -20.81 -6.95
CA GLN A 95 -1.32 -20.47 -6.13
C GLN A 95 -1.72 -19.46 -5.06
N THR A 96 -1.47 -19.76 -3.81
CA THR A 96 -1.58 -18.77 -2.72
C THR A 96 -0.26 -18.04 -2.58
N ILE A 97 -0.32 -16.73 -2.55
CA ILE A 97 0.83 -15.83 -2.45
C ILE A 97 0.65 -15.02 -1.16
N ASP A 98 1.62 -15.08 -0.28
CA ASP A 98 1.67 -14.29 0.94
C ASP A 98 2.36 -12.93 0.73
N HIS A 99 2.38 -12.07 1.75
CA HIS A 99 3.00 -10.75 1.72
C HIS A 99 2.59 -9.90 0.50
N ILE A 100 1.31 -9.94 0.16
CA ILE A 100 0.70 -9.02 -0.79
C ILE A 100 0.36 -7.74 -0.04
N LEU A 101 0.90 -6.61 -0.50
CA LEU A 101 0.68 -5.29 0.11
C LEU A 101 -0.79 -4.88 -0.04
N VAL A 102 -1.43 -4.54 1.07
CA VAL A 102 -2.78 -3.92 1.07
C VAL A 102 -2.61 -2.44 0.83
N ASP A 103 -3.06 -1.97 -0.32
CA ASP A 103 -2.83 -0.61 -0.77
C ASP A 103 -4.17 0.10 -1.08
N THR A 104 -4.52 1.09 -0.25
CA THR A 104 -5.71 1.94 -0.45
C THR A 104 -5.41 3.17 -1.30
N GLY A 105 -4.15 3.45 -1.60
CA GLY A 105 -3.69 4.54 -2.48
C GLY A 105 -3.66 4.16 -3.96
N SER A 106 -3.82 2.87 -4.30
CA SER A 106 -3.88 2.40 -5.69
C SER A 106 -5.07 1.46 -5.95
N TRP A 107 -5.24 1.07 -7.22
CA TRP A 107 -6.33 0.20 -7.67
C TRP A 107 -5.78 -0.92 -8.55
N GLY A 108 -6.32 -2.12 -8.33
CA GLY A 108 -5.97 -3.28 -9.13
C GLY A 108 -4.98 -4.23 -8.47
N VAL A 109 -4.98 -5.46 -8.97
CA VAL A 109 -4.15 -6.56 -8.44
C VAL A 109 -2.89 -6.70 -9.28
N ARG A 110 -1.74 -6.77 -8.61
CA ARG A 110 -0.43 -6.94 -9.24
C ARG A 110 0.34 -8.01 -8.52
N VAL A 111 0.84 -9.02 -9.26
CA VAL A 111 1.63 -10.12 -8.69
C VAL A 111 2.86 -10.37 -9.56
N PHE A 112 3.96 -10.82 -8.97
CA PHE A 112 5.15 -11.14 -9.75
C PHE A 112 4.99 -12.47 -10.48
N ALA A 113 5.49 -12.54 -11.71
CA ALA A 113 5.61 -13.78 -12.47
C ALA A 113 6.39 -14.86 -11.68
N SER A 114 7.38 -14.45 -10.89
CA SER A 114 8.18 -15.34 -10.04
C SER A 114 7.40 -15.96 -8.87
N GLN A 115 6.24 -15.43 -8.53
CA GLN A 115 5.35 -15.98 -7.47
C GLN A 115 4.33 -16.96 -8.02
N LEU A 116 4.25 -17.11 -9.35
CA LEU A 116 3.31 -18.00 -10.02
C LEU A 116 4.05 -19.25 -10.52
N PRO A 117 3.45 -20.45 -10.42
CA PRO A 117 4.02 -21.64 -11.04
C PRO A 117 4.20 -21.44 -12.55
N ALA A 118 5.34 -21.86 -13.09
CA ALA A 118 5.63 -21.72 -14.52
C ALA A 118 4.61 -22.44 -15.42
N ALA A 119 3.96 -23.48 -14.91
CA ALA A 119 2.93 -24.23 -15.63
C ALA A 119 1.54 -23.56 -15.58
N MET A 120 1.33 -22.56 -14.71
CA MET A 120 0.02 -21.90 -14.58
C MET A 120 -0.26 -21.05 -15.81
N ALA A 121 -1.23 -21.48 -16.61
CA ALA A 121 -1.61 -20.83 -17.87
C ALA A 121 -2.66 -19.73 -17.64
N LEU A 122 -2.22 -18.52 -17.23
CA LEU A 122 -3.09 -17.35 -17.19
C LEU A 122 -3.30 -16.78 -18.60
N PRO A 123 -4.56 -16.68 -19.11
CA PRO A 123 -4.84 -16.09 -20.40
C PRO A 123 -4.34 -14.64 -20.48
N GLN A 124 -3.60 -14.31 -21.54
CA GLN A 124 -3.13 -12.96 -21.79
C GLN A 124 -4.27 -12.08 -22.30
N GLN A 125 -4.42 -10.89 -21.70
CA GLN A 125 -5.38 -9.89 -22.17
C GLN A 125 -4.96 -9.37 -23.54
N LYS A 126 -5.95 -9.12 -24.41
CA LYS A 126 -5.74 -8.55 -25.73
C LYS A 126 -6.60 -7.30 -25.91
N ASP A 127 -6.07 -6.33 -26.67
CA ASP A 127 -6.83 -5.18 -27.13
C ASP A 127 -7.80 -5.57 -28.28
N ALA A 128 -8.60 -4.61 -28.75
CA ALA A 128 -9.55 -4.81 -29.85
C ALA A 128 -8.85 -5.15 -31.18
N SER A 129 -7.55 -4.84 -31.34
CA SER A 129 -6.74 -5.14 -32.51
C SER A 129 -5.99 -6.49 -32.39
N GLY A 130 -6.11 -7.17 -31.25
CA GLY A 130 -5.46 -8.44 -30.99
C GLY A 130 -4.05 -8.35 -30.44
N HIS A 131 -3.53 -7.14 -30.14
CA HIS A 131 -2.23 -6.99 -29.50
C HIS A 131 -2.30 -7.47 -28.05
N LEU A 132 -1.20 -8.02 -27.54
CA LEU A 132 -1.07 -8.41 -26.16
C LEU A 132 -0.93 -7.16 -25.29
N VAL A 133 -1.78 -7.04 -24.24
CA VAL A 133 -1.79 -5.87 -23.37
C VAL A 133 -0.71 -5.99 -22.30
N ALA A 134 0.08 -4.93 -22.15
CA ALA A 134 0.98 -4.72 -21.03
C ALA A 134 0.59 -3.45 -20.26
N GLU A 135 0.92 -3.44 -18.98
CA GLU A 135 0.72 -2.29 -18.09
C GLU A 135 2.05 -1.79 -17.57
N CYS A 136 2.17 -0.47 -17.51
CA CYS A 136 3.09 0.25 -16.64
C CYS A 136 2.27 0.90 -15.53
N MET A 137 2.40 0.44 -14.29
CA MET A 137 1.84 1.16 -13.17
C MET A 137 2.90 2.07 -12.57
N GLN A 138 2.60 3.36 -12.51
CA GLN A 138 3.48 4.40 -11.97
C GLN A 138 3.03 4.76 -10.55
N PHE A 139 3.96 4.62 -9.59
CA PHE A 139 3.80 5.03 -8.20
C PHE A 139 4.59 6.30 -7.92
N PHE A 140 4.44 6.89 -6.76
CA PHE A 140 5.21 8.07 -6.36
C PHE A 140 6.73 7.84 -6.32
N ASP A 141 7.17 6.60 -6.14
CA ASP A 141 8.57 6.24 -5.92
C ASP A 141 9.14 5.27 -6.98
N GLY A 142 8.41 5.01 -8.05
CA GLY A 142 8.84 4.11 -9.11
C GLY A 142 7.71 3.54 -9.95
N TYR A 143 8.00 2.43 -10.63
CA TYR A 143 7.04 1.80 -11.52
C TYR A 143 7.14 0.27 -11.50
N THR A 144 6.00 -0.40 -11.82
CA THR A 144 5.98 -1.82 -12.19
C THR A 144 5.69 -1.96 -13.68
N TRP A 145 6.22 -3.04 -14.28
CA TRP A 145 6.04 -3.36 -15.69
C TRP A 145 5.71 -4.84 -15.86
N GLY A 146 4.74 -5.15 -16.72
CA GLY A 146 4.42 -6.52 -17.04
C GLY A 146 3.17 -6.68 -17.91
N SER A 147 2.82 -7.94 -18.16
CA SER A 147 1.65 -8.29 -18.97
C SER A 147 0.36 -8.17 -18.15
N VAL A 148 -0.74 -7.77 -18.81
CA VAL A 148 -2.08 -7.92 -18.25
C VAL A 148 -2.61 -9.30 -18.58
N LYS A 149 -3.03 -10.05 -17.55
CA LYS A 149 -3.58 -11.40 -17.68
C LYS A 149 -4.90 -11.52 -16.95
N LEU A 150 -5.70 -12.51 -17.32
CA LEU A 150 -6.94 -12.85 -16.64
C LEU A 150 -6.67 -13.91 -15.58
N ALA A 151 -7.17 -13.69 -14.37
CA ALA A 151 -7.08 -14.65 -13.26
C ALA A 151 -8.37 -14.70 -12.46
N ASP A 152 -8.66 -15.83 -11.84
CA ASP A 152 -9.60 -15.88 -10.73
C ASP A 152 -8.83 -15.52 -9.46
N LEU A 153 -9.26 -14.49 -8.74
CA LEU A 153 -8.71 -14.12 -7.44
C LEU A 153 -9.65 -14.61 -6.34
N GLN A 154 -9.07 -15.21 -5.30
CA GLN A 154 -9.80 -15.62 -4.10
C GLN A 154 -9.12 -14.99 -2.87
N ILE A 155 -9.93 -14.40 -2.00
CA ILE A 155 -9.48 -13.81 -0.74
C ILE A 155 -10.63 -13.84 0.26
N ALA A 156 -10.38 -14.25 1.49
CA ALA A 156 -11.44 -14.54 2.46
C ALA A 156 -12.46 -15.52 1.86
N GLY A 157 -13.74 -15.29 1.96
CA GLY A 157 -14.78 -16.08 1.29
C GLY A 157 -15.16 -15.56 -0.10
N GLU A 158 -14.49 -14.50 -0.59
CA GLU A 158 -14.85 -13.82 -1.82
C GLU A 158 -14.04 -14.32 -3.03
N LYS A 159 -14.64 -14.20 -4.22
CA LYS A 159 -14.02 -14.55 -5.49
C LYS A 159 -14.32 -13.49 -6.56
N ALA A 160 -13.26 -12.99 -7.21
CA ALA A 160 -13.35 -12.23 -8.44
C ALA A 160 -12.94 -13.12 -9.61
N ALA A 161 -13.87 -13.46 -10.48
CA ALA A 161 -13.64 -14.37 -11.61
C ALA A 161 -13.12 -13.61 -12.83
N SER A 162 -12.14 -14.18 -13.54
CA SER A 162 -11.57 -13.62 -14.78
C SER A 162 -11.15 -12.14 -14.65
N LEU A 163 -10.61 -11.78 -13.50
CA LEU A 163 -10.16 -10.42 -13.20
C LEU A 163 -8.92 -10.06 -14.03
N PRO A 164 -8.88 -8.91 -14.72
CA PRO A 164 -7.64 -8.42 -15.30
C PRO A 164 -6.66 -8.00 -14.20
N ILE A 165 -5.48 -8.62 -14.19
CA ILE A 165 -4.40 -8.36 -13.24
C ILE A 165 -3.10 -8.06 -13.97
N GLN A 166 -2.19 -7.29 -13.37
CA GLN A 166 -0.82 -7.19 -13.86
C GLN A 166 0.00 -8.39 -13.35
N VAL A 167 0.67 -9.07 -14.25
CA VAL A 167 1.74 -9.99 -13.92
C VAL A 167 3.07 -9.28 -14.16
N ILE A 168 3.68 -8.83 -13.07
CA ILE A 168 4.94 -8.07 -13.09
C ILE A 168 6.06 -8.99 -13.54
N ASP A 169 6.71 -8.64 -14.66
CA ASP A 169 7.83 -9.40 -15.21
C ASP A 169 8.79 -8.45 -15.94
N PRO A 170 9.99 -8.20 -15.40
CA PRO A 170 10.97 -7.33 -16.05
C PRO A 170 11.47 -7.88 -17.41
N ASN A 171 11.25 -9.18 -17.69
CA ASN A 171 11.68 -9.84 -18.90
C ASN A 171 10.56 -9.98 -19.94
N TYR A 172 9.35 -9.50 -19.67
CA TYR A 172 8.20 -9.64 -20.58
C TYR A 172 8.44 -8.96 -21.94
N ALA A 173 8.91 -7.72 -21.91
CA ALA A 173 9.31 -6.92 -23.08
C ALA A 173 10.18 -5.75 -22.61
N SER A 174 10.80 -5.02 -23.55
CA SER A 174 11.53 -3.80 -23.21
C SER A 174 10.59 -2.78 -22.54
N VAL A 175 10.99 -2.27 -21.37
CA VAL A 175 10.24 -1.24 -20.67
C VAL A 175 10.24 0.04 -21.50
N PRO A 176 9.07 0.61 -21.84
CA PRO A 176 9.00 1.89 -22.55
C PRO A 176 9.63 3.03 -21.71
N SER A 177 10.26 3.99 -22.41
CA SER A 177 10.98 5.08 -21.72
C SER A 177 10.07 6.01 -20.92
N ASP A 178 8.84 6.21 -21.40
CA ASP A 178 7.81 7.01 -20.69
C ASP A 178 7.31 6.30 -19.43
N CYS A 179 7.27 4.96 -19.42
CA CYS A 179 7.05 4.16 -18.22
C CYS A 179 8.19 4.36 -17.20
N ALA A 180 9.43 4.23 -17.64
CA ALA A 180 10.61 4.29 -16.77
C ALA A 180 10.96 5.72 -16.32
N SER A 181 10.27 6.74 -16.81
CA SER A 181 10.62 8.15 -16.54
C SER A 181 10.26 8.64 -15.12
N VAL A 182 9.38 7.93 -14.41
CA VAL A 182 8.84 8.39 -13.11
C VAL A 182 9.69 8.00 -11.91
N GLY A 183 10.66 7.11 -12.06
CA GLY A 183 11.51 6.72 -10.93
C GLY A 183 12.12 5.32 -11.06
N ALA A 184 12.42 4.70 -9.91
CA ALA A 184 13.09 3.42 -9.85
C ALA A 184 12.19 2.25 -10.30
N SER A 185 12.80 1.21 -10.87
CA SER A 185 12.11 -0.05 -11.18
C SER A 185 11.71 -0.76 -9.88
N ARG A 186 10.43 -1.10 -9.77
CA ARG A 186 9.83 -1.92 -8.69
C ARG A 186 9.49 -3.33 -9.18
N ASN A 187 10.21 -3.83 -10.16
CA ASN A 187 9.88 -5.07 -10.91
C ASN A 187 10.40 -6.35 -10.24
N THR A 188 10.81 -6.31 -8.99
CA THR A 188 11.19 -7.49 -8.19
C THR A 188 10.57 -7.39 -6.79
N PRO A 189 10.31 -8.53 -6.09
CA PRO A 189 9.81 -8.49 -4.72
C PRO A 189 10.68 -7.65 -3.78
N GLY A 190 12.00 -7.71 -3.92
CA GLY A 190 12.92 -6.92 -3.09
C GLY A 190 12.85 -5.42 -3.36
N THR A 191 12.63 -4.98 -4.61
CA THR A 191 12.50 -3.54 -4.94
C THR A 191 11.09 -3.01 -4.70
N LEU A 192 10.04 -3.82 -4.82
CA LEU A 192 8.68 -3.48 -4.43
C LEU A 192 8.48 -3.61 -2.91
N GLN A 193 9.29 -4.42 -2.24
CA GLN A 193 9.22 -4.73 -0.81
C GLN A 193 7.99 -5.58 -0.42
N ALA A 194 7.36 -6.21 -1.40
CA ALA A 194 6.18 -7.08 -1.28
C ALA A 194 6.20 -8.15 -2.37
N ASN A 195 5.38 -9.19 -2.24
CA ASN A 195 5.20 -10.23 -3.27
C ASN A 195 4.16 -9.84 -4.33
N GLY A 196 3.57 -8.65 -4.20
CA GLY A 196 2.57 -8.08 -5.09
C GLY A 196 1.79 -6.99 -4.38
N ILE A 197 0.77 -6.45 -5.04
CA ILE A 197 -0.10 -5.37 -4.55
C ILE A 197 -1.56 -5.79 -4.71
N LEU A 198 -2.33 -5.61 -3.65
CA LEU A 198 -3.78 -5.62 -3.62
C LEU A 198 -4.25 -4.17 -3.53
N GLY A 199 -4.39 -3.51 -4.68
CA GLY A 199 -4.88 -2.14 -4.78
C GLY A 199 -6.41 -2.12 -4.65
N ILE A 200 -6.87 -1.61 -3.51
CA ILE A 200 -8.28 -1.64 -3.08
C ILE A 200 -8.80 -0.25 -2.72
N GLY A 201 -8.25 0.78 -3.30
CA GLY A 201 -8.75 2.14 -3.16
C GLY A 201 -10.13 2.34 -3.80
N VAL A 202 -10.48 3.58 -4.02
CA VAL A 202 -11.87 3.98 -4.29
C VAL A 202 -12.35 3.83 -5.74
N PHE A 203 -11.49 3.46 -6.68
CA PHE A 203 -11.86 3.27 -8.10
C PHE A 203 -11.86 1.80 -8.52
N LYS A 204 -12.63 1.52 -9.57
CA LYS A 204 -12.78 0.14 -10.13
C LYS A 204 -11.60 -0.26 -10.99
N HIS A 205 -11.06 0.68 -11.76
CA HIS A 205 -9.97 0.46 -12.72
C HIS A 205 -8.86 1.48 -12.49
N ASP A 206 -7.66 1.12 -12.81
CA ASP A 206 -6.48 1.93 -12.49
C ASP A 206 -6.31 3.19 -13.35
N CYS A 207 -6.85 3.21 -14.57
CA CYS A 207 -6.85 4.39 -15.43
C CYS A 207 -8.27 4.92 -15.73
N GLY A 208 -9.28 4.05 -15.71
CA GLY A 208 -10.67 4.40 -15.97
C GLY A 208 -10.89 5.01 -17.37
N ALA A 209 -11.83 5.94 -17.45
CA ALA A 209 -12.27 6.56 -18.71
C ALA A 209 -11.15 7.31 -19.46
N ASN A 210 -10.10 7.77 -18.78
CA ASN A 210 -9.00 8.50 -19.43
C ASN A 210 -8.28 7.63 -20.46
N CYS A 211 -8.00 6.37 -20.11
CA CYS A 211 -7.35 5.43 -21.03
C CYS A 211 -8.27 4.91 -22.14
N VAL A 212 -9.59 5.05 -22.01
CA VAL A 212 -10.53 4.62 -23.06
C VAL A 212 -10.50 5.59 -24.25
N GLN A 213 -10.40 6.88 -23.96
CA GLN A 213 -10.53 7.93 -24.99
C GLN A 213 -9.24 8.16 -25.77
N GLN A 214 -8.09 7.92 -25.15
CA GLN A 214 -6.79 8.15 -25.74
C GLN A 214 -5.72 7.27 -25.10
N ALA A 215 -4.62 7.06 -25.81
CA ALA A 215 -3.44 6.48 -25.19
C ALA A 215 -2.88 7.46 -24.15
N VAL A 216 -2.74 6.99 -22.91
CA VAL A 216 -2.10 7.75 -21.83
C VAL A 216 -0.67 7.22 -21.69
N ALA A 217 0.30 8.11 -21.85
CA ALA A 217 1.72 7.74 -21.74
C ALA A 217 2.02 7.17 -20.36
N GLY A 218 2.82 6.11 -20.30
CA GLY A 218 3.21 5.47 -19.05
C GLY A 218 2.12 4.63 -18.38
N THR A 219 1.10 4.15 -19.14
CA THR A 219 0.04 3.31 -18.59
C THR A 219 -0.14 1.99 -19.33
N TYR A 220 -0.89 1.96 -20.45
CA TYR A 220 -1.20 0.75 -21.22
C TYR A 220 -0.51 0.71 -22.55
N TYR A 221 -0.06 -0.49 -22.94
CA TYR A 221 0.68 -0.75 -24.16
C TYR A 221 0.14 -1.99 -24.86
N GLY A 222 0.04 -1.89 -26.21
CA GLY A 222 -0.16 -3.03 -27.09
C GLY A 222 1.19 -3.56 -27.55
N CYS A 223 1.48 -4.81 -27.24
CA CYS A 223 2.77 -5.44 -27.56
C CYS A 223 2.67 -6.42 -28.72
N SER A 224 3.66 -6.37 -29.63
CA SER A 224 3.90 -7.34 -30.69
C SER A 224 5.36 -7.81 -30.60
N GLY A 225 5.56 -9.04 -30.16
CA GLY A 225 6.88 -9.52 -29.74
C GLY A 225 7.42 -8.71 -28.57
N THR A 226 8.62 -8.17 -28.71
CA THR A 226 9.27 -7.34 -27.66
C THR A 226 9.01 -5.84 -27.80
N THR A 227 8.27 -5.41 -28.83
CA THR A 227 7.96 -4.00 -29.08
C THR A 227 6.57 -3.68 -28.55
N CYS A 228 6.47 -2.66 -27.70
CA CYS A 228 5.24 -2.20 -27.09
C CYS A 228 5.02 -0.72 -27.42
N THR A 229 3.79 -0.35 -27.79
CA THR A 229 3.38 1.03 -28.06
C THR A 229 2.19 1.40 -27.20
N SER A 230 2.14 2.64 -26.72
CA SER A 230 1.02 3.14 -25.91
C SER A 230 -0.29 3.06 -26.69
N ILE A 231 -1.36 2.56 -26.07
CA ILE A 231 -2.67 2.35 -26.66
C ILE A 231 -3.79 2.89 -25.76
N PRO A 232 -4.94 3.32 -26.33
CA PRO A 232 -6.17 3.41 -25.56
C PRO A 232 -6.65 2.00 -25.22
N LEU A 233 -7.29 1.84 -24.04
CA LEU A 233 -7.77 0.54 -23.57
C LEU A 233 -9.15 0.67 -22.95
N ALA A 234 -10.10 -0.15 -23.39
CA ALA A 234 -11.45 -0.20 -22.79
C ALA A 234 -11.37 -0.56 -21.30
N GLU A 235 -12.20 0.06 -20.46
CA GLU A 235 -12.18 -0.13 -18.99
C GLU A 235 -12.22 -1.61 -18.60
N ALA A 236 -13.08 -2.40 -19.23
CA ALA A 236 -13.22 -3.84 -18.93
C ALA A 236 -11.95 -4.67 -19.18
N LEU A 237 -10.94 -4.10 -19.85
CA LEU A 237 -9.65 -4.75 -20.14
C LEU A 237 -8.52 -4.22 -19.25
N GLN A 238 -8.77 -3.16 -18.49
CA GLN A 238 -7.81 -2.53 -17.59
C GLN A 238 -7.63 -3.35 -16.31
N VAL A 239 -6.48 -3.25 -15.68
CA VAL A 239 -6.22 -3.84 -14.37
C VAL A 239 -7.23 -3.31 -13.37
N ALA A 240 -7.84 -4.21 -12.58
CA ALA A 240 -9.04 -3.88 -11.83
C ALA A 240 -8.92 -4.17 -10.34
N ASN A 241 -9.54 -3.31 -9.54
CA ASN A 241 -9.85 -3.53 -8.13
C ASN A 241 -10.76 -4.75 -8.02
N PRO A 242 -10.42 -5.78 -7.24
CA PRO A 242 -11.20 -7.01 -7.18
C PRO A 242 -12.57 -6.84 -6.52
N ILE A 243 -12.73 -5.85 -5.64
CA ILE A 243 -13.91 -5.70 -4.79
C ILE A 243 -15.21 -5.61 -5.60
N PRO A 244 -15.34 -4.78 -6.66
CA PRO A 244 -16.57 -4.71 -7.46
C PRO A 244 -16.94 -6.01 -8.19
N TYR A 245 -16.01 -6.96 -8.27
CA TYR A 245 -16.20 -8.26 -8.95
C TYR A 245 -16.61 -9.38 -7.99
N PHE A 246 -16.68 -9.11 -6.69
CA PHE A 246 -17.19 -10.08 -5.71
C PHE A 246 -18.71 -10.27 -5.86
N ALA A 247 -19.19 -11.45 -5.51
CA ALA A 247 -20.62 -11.74 -5.56
C ALA A 247 -21.40 -11.02 -4.43
N THR A 248 -20.75 -10.85 -3.30
CA THR A 248 -21.24 -10.14 -2.11
C THR A 248 -20.17 -9.16 -1.64
N ASP A 249 -20.47 -8.33 -0.63
CA ASP A 249 -19.48 -7.47 0.01
C ASP A 249 -18.63 -6.63 -0.97
N ASN A 250 -19.25 -6.19 -2.08
CA ASN A 250 -18.61 -5.66 -3.28
C ASN A 250 -18.63 -4.13 -3.41
N ASN A 251 -19.04 -3.42 -2.35
CA ASN A 251 -19.22 -1.97 -2.39
C ASN A 251 -18.06 -1.17 -1.76
N GLY A 252 -17.07 -1.85 -1.19
CA GLY A 252 -15.92 -1.23 -0.54
C GLY A 252 -15.24 -2.17 0.43
N SER A 253 -14.33 -1.62 1.22
CA SER A 253 -13.59 -2.35 2.25
C SER A 253 -13.37 -1.52 3.50
N MET A 254 -12.99 -2.19 4.59
CA MET A 254 -12.55 -1.59 5.85
C MET A 254 -11.22 -2.23 6.26
N LEU A 255 -10.18 -1.41 6.41
CA LEU A 255 -8.92 -1.82 7.03
C LEU A 255 -8.96 -1.41 8.51
N SER A 256 -8.86 -2.40 9.40
CA SER A 256 -8.88 -2.22 10.85
C SER A 256 -7.56 -2.67 11.45
N LEU A 257 -6.82 -1.74 12.04
CA LEU A 257 -5.57 -2.02 12.74
C LEU A 257 -5.67 -1.58 14.21
N PRO A 258 -5.08 -2.34 15.15
CA PRO A 258 -5.06 -1.94 16.56
C PRO A 258 -4.14 -0.74 16.78
N THR A 259 -4.31 -0.06 17.91
CA THR A 259 -3.42 1.01 18.36
C THR A 259 -2.02 0.44 18.61
N VAL A 260 -0.99 1.19 18.17
CA VAL A 260 0.42 0.91 18.45
C VAL A 260 0.98 2.04 19.29
N SER A 261 1.67 1.71 20.37
CA SER A 261 2.32 2.68 21.27
C SER A 261 3.83 2.50 21.16
N GLY A 262 4.52 3.50 20.65
CA GLY A 262 5.97 3.46 20.40
C GLY A 262 6.31 2.68 19.13
N GLY A 263 6.65 1.40 19.27
CA GLY A 263 6.88 0.45 18.18
C GLY A 263 6.36 -0.94 18.52
N ALA A 264 6.21 -1.81 17.52
CA ALA A 264 5.88 -3.22 17.70
C ALA A 264 6.55 -4.06 16.60
N GLN A 265 7.08 -5.25 16.98
CA GLN A 265 7.71 -6.18 16.03
C GLN A 265 6.74 -6.65 14.94
N SER A 266 5.49 -6.82 15.31
CA SER A 266 4.41 -7.10 14.37
C SER A 266 3.07 -6.67 14.94
N VAL A 267 2.12 -6.39 14.05
CA VAL A 267 0.74 -6.04 14.39
C VAL A 267 -0.19 -6.85 13.52
N SER A 268 -1.25 -7.40 14.11
CA SER A 268 -2.31 -8.08 13.37
C SER A 268 -3.60 -7.29 13.44
N GLY A 269 -4.21 -7.08 12.29
CA GLY A 269 -5.52 -6.48 12.10
C GLY A 269 -6.36 -7.27 11.12
N GLN A 270 -7.32 -6.63 10.50
CA GLN A 270 -8.24 -7.24 9.54
C GLN A 270 -8.50 -6.33 8.35
N LEU A 271 -8.55 -6.90 7.15
CA LEU A 271 -9.19 -6.32 5.99
C LEU A 271 -10.56 -7.00 5.85
N VAL A 272 -11.62 -6.20 5.89
CA VAL A 272 -13.02 -6.66 5.82
C VAL A 272 -13.63 -6.11 4.55
N PHE A 273 -14.22 -6.97 3.73
CA PHE A 273 -14.90 -6.58 2.50
C PHE A 273 -16.36 -6.20 2.77
N GLY A 274 -16.87 -5.26 1.98
CA GLY A 274 -18.17 -4.65 2.14
C GLY A 274 -18.19 -3.48 3.14
N ILE A 275 -19.16 -2.61 2.99
CA ILE A 275 -19.50 -1.51 3.93
C ILE A 275 -20.97 -1.58 4.23
N GLY A 276 -21.32 -1.93 5.48
CA GLY A 276 -22.71 -2.08 5.93
C GLY A 276 -23.46 -3.25 5.29
N THR A 277 -22.76 -4.20 4.72
CA THR A 277 -23.32 -5.42 4.12
C THR A 277 -23.49 -6.55 5.14
N GLN A 278 -22.66 -6.51 6.19
CA GLN A 278 -22.67 -7.48 7.28
C GLN A 278 -22.52 -6.77 8.64
N THR A 279 -22.65 -7.50 9.74
CA THR A 279 -22.58 -6.92 11.10
C THR A 279 -21.17 -6.46 11.47
N ASN A 280 -20.12 -7.05 10.89
CA ASN A 280 -18.72 -6.77 11.18
C ASN A 280 -18.15 -5.58 10.39
N ASN A 281 -18.88 -5.03 9.40
CA ASN A 281 -18.42 -3.94 8.54
C ASN A 281 -19.39 -2.73 8.53
N ALA A 282 -20.16 -2.58 9.61
CA ALA A 282 -21.04 -1.43 9.78
C ALA A 282 -20.21 -0.13 9.85
N LEU A 283 -20.68 0.90 9.12
CA LEU A 283 -20.02 2.22 9.06
C LEU A 283 -20.02 2.92 10.44
N GLY A 284 -21.03 2.64 11.28
CA GLY A 284 -21.13 3.20 12.63
C GLY A 284 -21.15 4.74 12.62
N SER A 285 -20.28 5.34 13.46
CA SER A 285 -20.13 6.79 13.58
C SER A 285 -18.98 7.35 12.72
N ALA A 286 -18.39 6.55 11.82
CA ALA A 286 -17.30 6.98 10.95
C ALA A 286 -17.73 8.18 10.08
N GLN A 287 -16.86 9.17 9.98
CA GLN A 287 -17.12 10.37 9.19
C GLN A 287 -16.86 10.12 7.72
N VAL A 288 -17.86 10.33 6.87
CA VAL A 288 -17.76 10.15 5.42
C VAL A 288 -17.12 11.37 4.78
N ILE A 289 -15.90 11.20 4.30
CA ILE A 289 -15.12 12.20 3.58
C ILE A 289 -15.23 11.92 2.08
N GLY A 290 -16.01 12.72 1.37
CA GLY A 290 -16.12 12.63 -0.09
C GLY A 290 -14.78 12.93 -0.75
N VAL A 291 -14.39 12.10 -1.72
CA VAL A 291 -13.15 12.31 -2.49
C VAL A 291 -13.48 12.76 -3.91
N SER A 292 -12.53 13.40 -4.57
CA SER A 292 -12.65 13.81 -5.96
C SER A 292 -12.94 12.60 -6.86
N PRO A 293 -13.99 12.63 -7.68
CA PRO A 293 -14.36 11.51 -8.55
C PRO A 293 -13.39 11.30 -9.72
N SER A 294 -12.43 12.21 -9.92
CA SER A 294 -11.43 12.11 -11.00
C SER A 294 -10.08 11.55 -10.56
N ASN A 295 -9.72 11.66 -9.27
CA ASN A 295 -8.40 11.27 -8.80
C ASN A 295 -8.36 10.77 -7.35
N GLY A 296 -9.52 10.63 -6.68
CA GLY A 296 -9.61 10.04 -5.34
C GLY A 296 -9.08 10.92 -4.20
N THR A 297 -8.81 12.21 -4.45
CA THR A 297 -8.19 13.10 -3.46
C THR A 297 -9.22 13.91 -2.67
N PHE A 298 -8.80 14.36 -1.49
CA PHE A 298 -9.48 15.35 -0.64
C PHE A 298 -8.48 16.45 -0.21
N THR A 299 -8.92 17.43 0.57
CA THR A 299 -8.07 18.51 1.07
C THR A 299 -7.66 18.26 2.52
N THR A 300 -6.40 18.50 2.86
CA THR A 300 -5.90 18.61 4.23
C THR A 300 -5.42 20.03 4.49
N VAL A 301 -5.78 20.59 5.65
CA VAL A 301 -5.24 21.87 6.13
C VAL A 301 -4.46 21.63 7.42
N GLN A 302 -3.18 21.91 7.42
CA GLN A 302 -2.30 21.74 8.59
C GLN A 302 -1.47 23.00 8.78
N ASN A 303 -1.55 23.60 9.98
CA ASN A 303 -0.81 24.81 10.34
C ASN A 303 -0.90 25.94 9.28
N GLY A 304 -2.09 26.18 8.74
CA GLY A 304 -2.34 27.18 7.71
C GLY A 304 -1.91 26.80 6.28
N THR A 305 -1.22 25.67 6.10
CA THR A 305 -0.89 25.12 4.78
C THR A 305 -2.03 24.25 4.26
N THR A 306 -2.43 24.48 3.02
CA THR A 306 -3.47 23.69 2.33
C THR A 306 -2.81 22.68 1.37
N TYR A 307 -3.13 21.40 1.57
CA TYR A 307 -2.74 20.28 0.72
C TYR A 307 -3.98 19.81 -0.04
N SER A 308 -4.12 20.23 -1.29
CA SER A 308 -5.32 20.00 -2.10
C SER A 308 -5.43 18.60 -2.73
N SER A 309 -4.38 17.79 -2.60
CA SER A 309 -4.27 16.47 -3.23
C SER A 309 -3.92 15.41 -2.17
N SER A 310 -4.69 15.38 -1.08
CA SER A 310 -4.47 14.43 0.02
C SER A 310 -5.15 13.10 -0.23
N ILE A 311 -4.54 12.02 0.27
CA ILE A 311 -5.05 10.64 0.14
C ILE A 311 -4.92 9.88 1.48
N LEU A 312 -5.72 8.82 1.66
CA LEU A 312 -5.49 7.78 2.67
C LEU A 312 -4.82 6.59 1.96
N ASP A 313 -3.56 6.34 2.29
CA ASP A 313 -2.72 5.37 1.60
C ASP A 313 -2.08 4.37 2.55
N SER A 314 -2.68 3.19 2.68
CA SER A 314 -2.10 2.12 3.50
C SER A 314 -0.82 1.53 2.93
N GLY A 315 -0.50 1.77 1.65
CA GLY A 315 0.74 1.36 0.99
C GLY A 315 1.94 2.25 1.34
N SER A 316 1.72 3.43 1.90
CA SER A 316 2.79 4.36 2.31
C SER A 316 3.23 4.12 3.75
N THR A 317 4.57 4.07 3.95
CA THR A 317 5.22 3.69 5.22
C THR A 317 5.21 4.78 6.29
N GLY A 318 4.86 6.00 5.95
CA GLY A 318 4.84 7.18 6.84
C GLY A 318 3.74 8.16 6.47
N LEU A 319 3.60 9.21 7.26
CA LEU A 319 2.81 10.38 6.87
C LEU A 319 3.71 11.27 6.02
N PHE A 320 3.39 11.49 4.74
CA PHE A 320 4.24 12.28 3.86
C PHE A 320 3.59 13.61 3.47
N PHE A 321 4.18 14.71 3.93
CA PHE A 321 3.70 16.07 3.68
C PHE A 321 4.85 17.07 3.74
N GLN A 322 4.78 18.16 2.98
CA GLN A 322 5.82 19.16 2.98
C GLN A 322 5.62 20.17 4.12
N THR A 323 6.65 20.37 4.94
CA THR A 323 6.67 21.41 5.96
C THR A 323 8.07 22.02 6.11
N SER A 324 8.14 23.30 6.50
CA SER A 324 9.40 23.98 6.77
C SER A 324 9.79 23.97 8.26
N VAL A 325 8.90 23.47 9.14
CA VAL A 325 9.14 23.54 10.60
C VAL A 325 9.83 22.30 11.16
N MET A 326 9.91 21.21 10.37
CA MET A 326 10.62 20.00 10.76
C MET A 326 11.73 19.69 9.75
N PRO A 327 12.98 19.51 10.20
CA PRO A 327 14.06 19.13 9.30
C PRO A 327 13.93 17.68 8.85
N ALA A 328 14.28 17.39 7.58
CA ALA A 328 14.53 16.00 7.16
C ALA A 328 15.75 15.44 7.89
N CYS A 329 15.76 14.13 8.09
CA CYS A 329 16.90 13.44 8.68
C CYS A 329 18.13 13.46 7.75
N ALA A 330 19.31 13.26 8.32
CA ALA A 330 20.49 12.91 7.56
C ALA A 330 20.37 11.45 7.02
N SER A 331 21.14 11.12 5.97
CA SER A 331 21.28 9.74 5.49
C SER A 331 21.68 8.79 6.65
N PRO A 332 21.12 7.56 6.72
CA PRO A 332 20.27 6.88 5.71
C PRO A 332 18.77 7.21 5.80
N ASN A 333 18.31 7.95 6.80
CA ASN A 333 16.89 8.18 7.07
C ASN A 333 16.32 9.43 6.36
N SER A 334 16.95 9.92 5.31
CA SER A 334 16.63 11.21 4.65
C SER A 334 15.22 11.29 4.04
N ALA A 335 14.53 10.16 3.89
CA ALA A 335 13.12 10.12 3.49
C ALA A 335 12.14 10.53 4.60
N TYR A 336 12.62 10.72 5.84
CA TYR A 336 11.78 11.00 7.00
C TYR A 336 12.20 12.30 7.71
N TYR A 337 11.35 12.78 8.62
CA TYR A 337 11.64 13.92 9.49
C TYR A 337 12.42 13.52 10.75
N CYS A 338 13.26 14.44 11.21
CA CYS A 338 14.03 14.34 12.45
C CYS A 338 13.82 15.59 13.33
N PRO A 339 12.61 15.83 13.87
CA PRO A 339 12.41 16.91 14.84
C PRO A 339 13.25 16.66 16.09
N ALA A 340 13.60 17.74 16.83
CA ALA A 340 14.40 17.65 18.06
C ALA A 340 13.69 16.88 19.17
N SER A 341 12.36 16.93 19.21
CA SER A 341 11.46 16.18 20.09
C SER A 341 10.27 15.69 19.29
N THR A 342 9.51 14.72 19.84
CA THR A 342 8.25 14.30 19.21
C THR A 342 7.28 15.48 19.15
N GLU A 343 6.83 15.81 17.94
CA GLU A 343 5.87 16.87 17.66
C GLU A 343 4.45 16.33 17.70
N SER A 344 3.56 16.97 18.47
CA SER A 344 2.12 16.67 18.46
C SER A 344 1.42 17.69 17.57
N LEU A 345 0.79 17.21 16.54
CA LEU A 345 0.22 18.01 15.45
C LEU A 345 -1.27 17.74 15.28
N SER A 346 -1.95 18.66 14.62
CA SER A 346 -3.33 18.47 14.17
C SER A 346 -3.51 18.98 12.75
N ALA A 347 -4.43 18.37 12.03
CA ALA A 347 -4.85 18.81 10.70
C ALA A 347 -6.37 18.70 10.57
N MET A 348 -6.93 19.48 9.66
CA MET A 348 -8.34 19.40 9.25
C MET A 348 -8.39 18.70 7.89
N ILE A 349 -9.02 17.55 7.81
CA ILE A 349 -9.39 16.89 6.56
C ILE A 349 -10.72 17.46 6.10
N GLN A 350 -10.83 17.79 4.81
CA GLN A 350 -12.03 18.32 4.18
C GLN A 350 -12.35 17.55 2.91
N GLY A 351 -13.49 16.88 2.89
CA GLY A 351 -14.01 16.17 1.72
C GLY A 351 -14.62 17.11 0.69
N VAL A 352 -14.73 16.65 -0.56
CA VAL A 352 -15.43 17.38 -1.64
C VAL A 352 -16.93 17.50 -1.35
N ASN A 353 -17.48 16.69 -0.46
CA ASN A 353 -18.85 16.76 0.04
C ASN A 353 -19.06 17.82 1.14
N GLY A 354 -18.01 18.55 1.49
CA GLY A 354 -18.04 19.58 2.55
C GLY A 354 -17.86 19.05 3.98
N THR A 355 -17.81 17.75 4.18
CA THR A 355 -17.54 17.15 5.50
C THR A 355 -16.11 17.48 5.95
N THR A 356 -15.95 17.89 7.20
CA THR A 356 -14.64 18.16 7.80
C THR A 356 -14.40 17.26 9.00
N SER A 357 -13.13 16.85 9.18
CA SER A 357 -12.72 16.01 10.32
C SER A 357 -11.37 16.49 10.84
N ALA A 358 -11.30 16.75 12.15
CA ALA A 358 -10.03 17.09 12.80
C ALA A 358 -9.27 15.80 13.15
N VAL A 359 -8.00 15.74 12.77
CA VAL A 359 -7.12 14.60 13.02
C VAL A 359 -5.92 15.07 13.84
N SER A 360 -5.70 14.46 14.99
CA SER A 360 -4.47 14.60 15.76
C SER A 360 -3.50 13.49 15.42
N PHE A 361 -2.23 13.81 15.28
CA PHE A 361 -1.15 12.86 14.97
C PHE A 361 0.17 13.34 15.58
N SER A 362 1.15 12.47 15.65
CA SER A 362 2.47 12.83 16.17
C SER A 362 3.57 12.41 15.19
N VAL A 363 4.65 13.19 15.16
CA VAL A 363 5.83 12.94 14.34
C VAL A 363 7.04 12.81 15.25
N GLY A 364 7.69 11.67 15.22
CA GLY A 364 8.91 11.41 15.98
C GLY A 364 10.16 11.61 15.13
N ASN A 365 11.32 11.67 15.82
CA ASN A 365 12.63 11.65 15.16
C ASN A 365 12.90 10.26 14.59
N ALA A 366 12.90 10.13 13.25
CA ALA A 366 13.01 8.82 12.60
C ALA A 366 14.34 8.12 12.89
N THR A 367 15.44 8.86 13.10
CA THR A 367 16.73 8.27 13.51
C THR A 367 16.64 7.69 14.92
N THR A 368 16.02 8.40 15.86
CA THR A 368 15.80 7.88 17.21
C THR A 368 14.85 6.68 17.20
N ILE A 369 13.77 6.74 16.41
CA ILE A 369 12.81 5.64 16.27
C ILE A 369 13.52 4.39 15.76
N SER A 370 14.32 4.48 14.69
CA SER A 370 15.02 3.34 14.10
C SER A 370 16.05 2.71 15.06
N GLN A 371 16.62 3.50 15.97
CA GLN A 371 17.54 3.01 17.00
C GLN A 371 16.81 2.38 18.19
N THR A 372 15.73 3.03 18.66
CA THR A 372 14.99 2.58 19.85
C THR A 372 14.15 1.34 19.57
N TYR A 373 13.55 1.27 18.38
CA TYR A 373 12.65 0.22 17.93
C TYR A 373 13.26 -0.58 16.79
N SER A 374 14.57 -0.87 16.89
CA SER A 374 15.29 -1.67 15.90
C SER A 374 14.68 -3.07 15.78
N GLY A 375 14.23 -3.42 14.58
CA GLY A 375 13.53 -4.68 14.29
C GLY A 375 12.02 -4.64 14.48
N ASP A 376 11.45 -3.51 14.89
CA ASP A 376 10.00 -3.31 14.91
C ASP A 376 9.49 -2.94 13.51
N SER A 377 8.35 -3.53 13.15
CA SER A 377 7.72 -3.34 11.85
C SER A 377 6.55 -2.36 11.88
N ALA A 378 5.97 -2.08 13.03
CA ALA A 378 4.91 -1.09 13.18
C ALA A 378 5.43 0.13 13.95
N LEU A 379 5.57 1.25 13.24
CA LEU A 379 6.18 2.49 13.73
C LEU A 379 5.23 3.67 13.50
N PRO A 380 4.32 3.99 14.43
CA PRO A 380 3.22 4.94 14.22
C PRO A 380 3.65 6.40 14.14
N LEU A 381 4.91 6.73 14.48
CA LEU A 381 5.40 8.12 14.53
C LEU A 381 6.24 8.50 13.31
N LEU A 382 6.33 7.65 12.28
CA LEU A 382 7.08 7.94 11.06
C LEU A 382 6.33 8.93 10.18
N ALA A 383 7.02 10.00 9.80
CA ALA A 383 6.57 10.96 8.81
C ALA A 383 7.77 11.52 8.04
N GLY A 384 7.53 12.05 6.84
CA GLY A 384 8.60 12.60 6.00
C GLY A 384 8.12 13.66 5.02
N PRO A 385 9.04 14.30 4.29
CA PRO A 385 8.69 15.23 3.23
C PRO A 385 7.98 14.49 2.08
N ALA A 386 6.99 15.16 1.48
CA ALA A 386 6.31 14.64 0.30
C ALA A 386 7.29 14.52 -0.89
N PHE A 387 7.23 13.41 -1.60
CA PHE A 387 8.20 13.09 -2.65
C PHE A 387 7.92 13.81 -3.98
N VAL A 388 6.66 14.19 -4.27
CA VAL A 388 6.23 14.58 -5.62
C VAL A 388 5.89 16.07 -5.71
N THR A 389 5.01 16.56 -4.87
CA THR A 389 4.59 17.98 -4.86
C THR A 389 4.26 18.44 -3.45
N SER A 390 4.34 19.76 -3.24
CA SER A 390 3.96 20.39 -1.96
C SER A 390 2.45 20.40 -1.70
N SER A 391 1.63 20.02 -2.67
CA SER A 391 0.16 19.96 -2.55
C SER A 391 -0.38 18.64 -2.01
N ILE A 392 0.50 17.64 -1.81
CA ILE A 392 0.12 16.31 -1.31
C ILE A 392 0.29 16.25 0.20
N PHE A 393 -0.72 15.73 0.88
CA PHE A 393 -0.62 15.13 2.20
C PHE A 393 -1.03 13.65 2.06
N ASP A 394 -0.04 12.77 2.14
CA ASP A 394 -0.24 11.34 2.11
C ASP A 394 -0.39 10.85 3.56
N TRP A 395 -1.60 10.43 3.91
CA TRP A 395 -1.94 9.81 5.18
C TRP A 395 -1.64 8.30 5.11
N GLY A 396 -0.34 7.95 5.21
CA GLY A 396 0.13 6.58 5.13
C GLY A 396 -0.26 5.70 6.33
N LEU A 397 0.31 4.50 6.42
CA LEU A 397 -0.08 3.49 7.41
C LEU A 397 -0.13 3.97 8.87
N PRO A 398 0.73 4.91 9.35
CA PRO A 398 0.59 5.47 10.70
C PRO A 398 -0.80 6.04 11.01
N PHE A 399 -1.53 6.54 10.00
CA PHE A 399 -2.91 7.01 10.18
C PHE A 399 -3.87 5.87 10.53
N PHE A 400 -3.65 4.66 10.06
CA PHE A 400 -4.56 3.52 10.20
C PHE A 400 -4.50 2.87 11.58
N TYR A 401 -3.41 3.03 12.34
CA TYR A 401 -3.30 2.45 13.67
C TYR A 401 -4.35 3.00 14.62
N GLY A 402 -5.10 2.08 15.25
CA GLY A 402 -6.21 2.38 16.16
C GLY A 402 -7.49 2.84 15.49
N ARG A 403 -7.63 2.64 14.16
CA ARG A 403 -8.79 3.07 13.38
C ARG A 403 -9.39 1.95 12.54
N ASN A 404 -10.68 2.10 12.25
CA ASN A 404 -11.35 1.46 11.15
C ASN A 404 -11.41 2.46 10.00
N VAL A 405 -10.70 2.18 8.91
CA VAL A 405 -10.63 3.07 7.75
C VAL A 405 -11.32 2.40 6.59
N TYR A 406 -12.33 3.07 6.05
CA TYR A 406 -13.18 2.57 4.97
C TYR A 406 -12.81 3.22 3.64
N ALA A 407 -12.85 2.45 2.57
CA ALA A 407 -12.74 2.90 1.18
C ALA A 407 -13.98 2.41 0.41
N ALA A 408 -14.88 3.33 0.07
CA ALA A 408 -16.08 3.02 -0.72
C ALA A 408 -15.77 3.13 -2.20
N VAL A 409 -16.08 2.08 -2.94
CA VAL A 409 -15.80 2.02 -4.38
C VAL A 409 -16.77 2.93 -5.14
N GLU A 410 -16.25 3.60 -6.15
CA GLU A 410 -17.03 4.48 -7.02
C GLU A 410 -18.32 3.81 -7.55
N GLN A 411 -19.40 4.60 -7.66
CA GLN A 411 -20.71 4.16 -8.14
C GLN A 411 -21.36 3.01 -7.34
N GLN A 412 -20.76 2.56 -6.23
CA GLN A 412 -21.36 1.57 -5.35
C GLN A 412 -22.15 2.25 -4.22
N THR A 413 -23.31 1.68 -3.90
CA THR A 413 -24.15 2.17 -2.81
C THR A 413 -23.73 1.56 -1.48
N THR A 414 -23.63 2.40 -0.46
CA THR A 414 -23.29 2.02 0.92
C THR A 414 -24.19 2.80 1.90
N PRO A 415 -24.21 2.48 3.19
CA PRO A 415 -24.92 3.30 4.20
C PRO A 415 -24.44 4.75 4.28
N GLY A 416 -23.19 5.04 3.86
CA GLY A 416 -22.62 6.39 3.82
C GLY A 416 -22.94 7.18 2.56
N GLY A 417 -23.68 6.59 1.62
CA GLY A 417 -23.98 7.18 0.30
C GLY A 417 -23.31 6.41 -0.83
N THR A 418 -23.33 7.02 -2.02
CA THR A 418 -22.66 6.45 -3.21
C THR A 418 -21.18 6.84 -3.21
N GLY A 419 -20.28 5.87 -3.40
CA GLY A 419 -18.84 6.11 -3.58
C GLY A 419 -18.52 6.95 -4.86
N PRO A 420 -17.32 7.54 -4.96
CA PRO A 420 -16.17 7.27 -4.12
C PRO A 420 -16.12 8.14 -2.85
N TYR A 421 -15.76 7.53 -1.74
CA TYR A 421 -15.45 8.25 -0.50
C TYR A 421 -14.51 7.41 0.39
N VAL A 422 -13.88 8.04 1.36
CA VAL A 422 -13.23 7.36 2.49
C VAL A 422 -13.96 7.71 3.79
N ALA A 423 -13.86 6.85 4.81
CA ALA A 423 -14.44 7.15 6.13
C ALA A 423 -13.58 6.54 7.25
N TYR A 424 -13.65 7.15 8.47
CA TYR A 424 -12.92 6.67 9.65
C TYR A 424 -13.52 7.20 10.95
#